data_b7a1c222461c19e82b3a9cdd2bd953e0
#
_entry.id   b7a1c222461c19e82b3a9cdd2bd953e0
#
_cell.length_a   1.000
_cell.length_b   1.000
_cell.length_c   1.000
_cell.angle_alpha   90.00
_cell.angle_beta   90.00
_cell.angle_gamma   90.00
#
_symmetry.space_group_name_H-M   'P 1'
#
loop_
_entity.id
_entity.type
_entity.pdbx_description
1 polymer ?
#
loop_
_entity_poly.entity_id
_entity_poly.type
_entity_poly.pdbx_seq_one_letter_code
_entity_poly.pdbx_strand_id
1 'polypeptide(L)'
;QIVTFLTHFIKGRQVAVQDISDIINDKAGLLDDKGNSIFYDSFSYLSGASLEADEIYKDICKRVFNSEVLGANLYLDNLKGVDGELGLRVGDSEYFGVINVGDESKLHKLAMEQQVLGADKDFSTSLFQNINEKDSLVNLLIGSKKFTEGWSSWRVSSMGLMNIGRSEGSQIIQLFGRGVRLKGHSFSLKRSGSLDEHQRPDNLREKRKILLPLETLNIFGIRADYMQQFKKYLEAEGLPANDSKWITVKIP
;
A
#
# COMPACT_ATOMS: atom_id res chain seq x y z
N GLN A 1 9.39 0.75 -12.92
CA GLN A 1 8.08 1.43 -12.96
C GLN A 1 7.68 2.01 -11.60
N ILE A 2 7.57 1.21 -10.50
CA ILE A 2 7.18 1.76 -9.18
C ILE A 2 8.17 2.82 -8.70
N VAL A 3 9.47 2.55 -8.73
CA VAL A 3 10.51 3.51 -8.33
C VAL A 3 10.46 4.79 -9.17
N THR A 4 10.22 4.66 -10.47
CA THR A 4 10.05 5.80 -11.38
C THR A 4 8.83 6.62 -11.01
N PHE A 5 7.69 5.98 -10.74
CA PHE A 5 6.47 6.65 -10.27
C PHE A 5 6.73 7.41 -8.97
N LEU A 6 7.35 6.77 -7.97
CA LEU A 6 7.68 7.40 -6.69
C LEU A 6 8.60 8.60 -6.87
N THR A 7 9.60 8.50 -7.78
CA THR A 7 10.48 9.62 -8.12
C THR A 7 9.70 10.80 -8.68
N HIS A 8 8.77 10.54 -9.60
CA HIS A 8 7.94 11.59 -10.19
C HIS A 8 6.98 12.21 -9.17
N PHE A 9 6.38 11.41 -8.32
CA PHE A 9 5.48 11.89 -7.27
C PHE A 9 6.22 12.80 -6.28
N ILE A 10 7.41 12.40 -5.82
CA ILE A 10 8.20 13.15 -4.83
C ILE A 10 8.75 14.44 -5.43
N LYS A 11 9.22 14.41 -6.67
CA LYS A 11 9.81 15.59 -7.34
C LYS A 11 8.78 16.51 -7.98
N GLY A 12 7.72 15.95 -8.51
CA GLY A 12 6.69 16.66 -9.27
C GLY A 12 5.54 17.16 -8.40
N ARG A 13 5.84 17.91 -7.32
CA ARG A 13 4.84 18.38 -6.35
C ARG A 13 3.57 18.93 -7.01
N GLN A 14 3.68 19.75 -8.04
CA GLN A 14 2.52 20.37 -8.67
C GLN A 14 1.57 19.32 -9.28
N VAL A 15 2.12 18.32 -9.97
CA VAL A 15 1.33 17.23 -10.55
C VAL A 15 0.75 16.35 -9.45
N ALA A 16 1.56 15.98 -8.45
CA ALA A 16 1.10 15.16 -7.33
C ALA A 16 -0.03 15.85 -6.53
N VAL A 17 0.06 17.14 -6.30
CA VAL A 17 -1.00 17.92 -5.62
C VAL A 17 -2.28 17.94 -6.47
N GLN A 18 -2.17 18.08 -7.80
CA GLN A 18 -3.32 18.02 -8.69
C GLN A 18 -3.97 16.63 -8.66
N ASP A 19 -3.18 15.55 -8.76
CA ASP A 19 -3.68 14.17 -8.68
C ASP A 19 -4.39 13.89 -7.35
N ILE A 20 -3.84 14.37 -6.23
CA ILE A 20 -4.47 14.27 -4.90
C ILE A 20 -5.81 15.02 -4.89
N SER A 21 -5.83 16.24 -5.41
CA SER A 21 -7.05 17.05 -5.51
C SER A 21 -8.12 16.33 -6.33
N ASP A 22 -7.74 15.76 -7.47
CA ASP A 22 -8.66 15.06 -8.35
C ASP A 22 -9.23 13.80 -7.71
N ILE A 23 -8.42 13.03 -6.98
CA ILE A 23 -8.87 11.86 -6.24
C ILE A 23 -9.86 12.24 -5.14
N ILE A 24 -9.55 13.26 -4.33
CA ILE A 24 -10.39 13.67 -3.19
C ILE A 24 -11.74 14.22 -3.65
N ASN A 25 -11.75 14.87 -4.83
CA ASN A 25 -12.95 15.48 -5.39
C ASN A 25 -13.66 14.58 -6.41
N ASP A 26 -13.35 13.29 -6.46
CA ASP A 26 -13.93 12.31 -7.40
C ASP A 26 -13.76 12.69 -8.89
N LYS A 27 -12.66 13.38 -9.24
CA LYS A 27 -12.35 13.85 -10.58
C LYS A 27 -11.20 13.11 -11.26
N ALA A 28 -10.64 12.09 -10.61
CA ALA A 28 -9.48 11.35 -11.10
C ALA A 28 -9.74 10.52 -12.37
N GLY A 29 -11.00 10.44 -12.82
CA GLY A 29 -11.37 9.66 -14.02
C GLY A 29 -11.29 8.14 -13.83
N LEU A 30 -11.03 7.67 -12.61
CA LEU A 30 -11.02 6.24 -12.28
C LEU A 30 -12.46 5.79 -12.01
N LEU A 31 -13.07 5.19 -13.04
CA LEU A 31 -14.49 4.83 -13.02
C LEU A 31 -14.66 3.32 -13.02
N ASP A 32 -15.72 2.85 -12.37
CA ASP A 32 -16.18 1.47 -12.48
C ASP A 32 -16.86 1.22 -13.84
N ASP A 33 -17.33 -0.01 -14.07
CA ASP A 33 -18.05 -0.42 -15.29
C ASP A 33 -19.40 0.29 -15.45
N LYS A 34 -19.93 0.91 -14.41
CA LYS A 34 -21.18 1.70 -14.39
C LYS A 34 -20.94 3.21 -14.51
N GLY A 35 -19.67 3.65 -14.61
CA GLY A 35 -19.31 5.05 -14.72
C GLY A 35 -19.25 5.81 -13.39
N ASN A 36 -19.26 5.12 -12.25
CA ASN A 36 -19.10 5.76 -10.94
C ASN A 36 -17.63 5.83 -10.55
N SER A 37 -17.23 6.89 -9.83
CA SER A 37 -15.90 6.95 -9.24
C SER A 37 -15.66 5.77 -8.30
N ILE A 38 -14.53 5.06 -8.47
CA ILE A 38 -14.16 3.93 -7.60
C ILE A 38 -13.84 4.38 -6.18
N PHE A 39 -13.52 5.65 -5.99
CA PHE A 39 -13.22 6.25 -4.70
C PHE A 39 -14.37 7.09 -4.14
N TYR A 40 -15.57 6.98 -4.75
CA TYR A 40 -16.73 7.73 -4.30
C TYR A 40 -16.91 7.63 -2.78
N ASP A 41 -17.01 8.78 -2.11
CA ASP A 41 -17.12 8.94 -0.65
C ASP A 41 -15.95 8.36 0.18
N SER A 42 -14.96 7.74 -0.44
CA SER A 42 -13.83 7.10 0.29
C SER A 42 -12.97 8.12 1.04
N PHE A 43 -12.90 9.33 0.53
CA PHE A 43 -12.09 10.44 1.08
C PHE A 43 -12.96 11.60 1.61
N SER A 44 -14.26 11.37 1.83
CA SER A 44 -15.19 12.40 2.31
C SER A 44 -14.76 13.06 3.62
N TYR A 45 -14.02 12.32 4.47
CA TYR A 45 -13.43 12.89 5.67
C TYR A 45 -12.37 13.95 5.38
N LEU A 46 -11.50 13.71 4.40
CA LEU A 46 -10.43 14.65 4.04
C LEU A 46 -11.02 15.92 3.39
N SER A 47 -11.99 15.77 2.51
CA SER A 47 -12.71 16.92 1.92
C SER A 47 -13.50 17.70 2.95
N GLY A 48 -14.14 17.02 3.92
CA GLY A 48 -14.87 17.64 5.01
C GLY A 48 -13.98 18.31 6.07
N ALA A 49 -12.72 17.91 6.20
CA ALA A 49 -11.76 18.52 7.11
C ALA A 49 -11.14 19.83 6.56
N SER A 50 -11.56 20.26 5.35
CA SER A 50 -11.02 21.45 4.67
C SER A 50 -9.50 21.45 4.50
N LEU A 51 -8.90 20.24 4.38
CA LEU A 51 -7.47 20.10 4.12
C LEU A 51 -7.18 20.37 2.65
N GLU A 52 -6.28 21.30 2.40
CA GLU A 52 -5.80 21.59 1.05
C GLU A 52 -4.97 20.40 0.51
N ALA A 53 -5.08 20.11 -0.77
CA ALA A 53 -4.35 18.99 -1.39
C ALA A 53 -2.83 19.11 -1.20
N ASP A 54 -2.30 20.32 -1.10
CA ASP A 54 -0.89 20.60 -0.82
C ASP A 54 -0.48 20.20 0.61
N GLU A 55 -1.37 20.38 1.58
CA GLU A 55 -1.13 19.94 2.97
C GLU A 55 -1.14 18.41 3.04
N ILE A 56 -2.04 17.76 2.31
CA ILE A 56 -2.10 16.32 2.21
C ILE A 56 -0.83 15.77 1.54
N TYR A 57 -0.34 16.42 0.47
CA TYR A 57 0.92 16.05 -0.16
C TYR A 57 2.10 16.13 0.82
N LYS A 58 2.19 17.21 1.62
CA LYS A 58 3.22 17.36 2.67
C LYS A 58 3.11 16.25 3.72
N ASP A 59 1.91 15.93 4.14
CA ASP A 59 1.65 14.84 5.11
C ASP A 59 2.02 13.47 4.52
N ILE A 60 1.77 13.22 3.25
CA ILE A 60 2.24 12.01 2.56
C ILE A 60 3.76 11.95 2.55
N CYS A 61 4.45 13.03 2.18
CA CYS A 61 5.90 13.08 2.19
C CYS A 61 6.46 12.79 3.59
N LYS A 62 5.89 13.40 4.62
CA LYS A 62 6.32 13.23 6.01
C LYS A 62 6.01 11.84 6.56
N ARG A 63 4.78 11.34 6.39
CA ARG A 63 4.29 10.13 7.07
C ARG A 63 4.54 8.85 6.29
N VAL A 64 4.54 8.91 4.96
CA VAL A 64 4.75 7.73 4.10
C VAL A 64 6.21 7.64 3.67
N PHE A 65 6.83 8.75 3.28
CA PHE A 65 8.19 8.78 2.76
C PHE A 65 9.24 9.24 3.80
N ASN A 66 8.86 9.43 5.05
CA ASN A 66 9.73 9.85 6.15
C ASN A 66 10.52 11.13 5.86
N SER A 67 10.04 12.00 4.98
CA SER A 67 10.76 13.19 4.54
C SER A 67 9.99 14.46 4.82
N GLU A 68 10.64 15.40 5.50
CA GLU A 68 10.14 16.77 5.67
C GLU A 68 10.62 17.70 4.54
N VAL A 69 11.59 17.24 3.74
CA VAL A 69 12.15 18.00 2.61
C VAL A 69 11.39 17.67 1.34
N LEU A 70 10.63 18.65 0.83
CA LEU A 70 9.84 18.50 -0.38
C LEU A 70 10.73 18.58 -1.63
N GLY A 71 10.44 17.74 -2.63
CA GLY A 71 11.17 17.73 -3.91
C GLY A 71 12.59 17.15 -3.83
N ALA A 72 12.97 16.55 -2.71
CA ALA A 72 14.26 15.87 -2.59
C ALA A 72 14.34 14.63 -3.48
N ASN A 73 15.55 14.16 -3.74
CA ASN A 73 15.76 12.98 -4.57
C ASN A 73 15.33 11.70 -3.85
N LEU A 74 14.76 10.77 -4.59
CA LEU A 74 14.59 9.38 -4.18
C LEU A 74 15.91 8.63 -4.39
N TYR A 75 16.30 7.84 -3.41
CA TYR A 75 17.45 6.95 -3.44
C TYR A 75 17.01 5.50 -3.29
N LEU A 76 17.66 4.63 -4.05
CA LEU A 76 17.54 3.18 -3.97
C LEU A 76 18.91 2.63 -3.56
N ASP A 77 19.12 2.41 -2.29
CA ASP A 77 20.39 1.94 -1.76
C ASP A 77 20.42 0.40 -1.67
N ASN A 78 21.56 -0.17 -2.01
CA ASN A 78 21.82 -1.60 -1.84
C ASN A 78 22.30 -1.86 -0.42
N LEU A 79 21.52 -2.60 0.36
CA LEU A 79 21.78 -2.86 1.78
C LEU A 79 22.72 -4.06 1.92
N LYS A 80 24.03 -3.79 1.86
CA LYS A 80 25.08 -4.81 2.00
C LYS A 80 25.02 -5.45 3.40
N GLY A 81 25.12 -6.79 3.44
CA GLY A 81 25.01 -7.56 4.68
C GLY A 81 23.59 -8.04 4.99
N VAL A 82 22.58 -7.60 4.22
CA VAL A 82 21.22 -8.13 4.27
C VAL A 82 20.84 -8.66 2.89
N ASP A 83 20.65 -9.97 2.81
CA ASP A 83 20.46 -10.67 1.54
C ASP A 83 19.16 -10.25 0.83
N GLY A 84 19.28 -9.81 -0.41
CA GLY A 84 18.18 -9.48 -1.30
C GLY A 84 17.47 -8.17 -1.02
N GLU A 85 17.97 -7.27 -0.16
CA GLU A 85 17.27 -6.03 0.20
C GLU A 85 17.87 -4.76 -0.44
N LEU A 86 16.97 -3.97 -1.04
CA LEU A 86 17.24 -2.59 -1.47
C LEU A 86 16.37 -1.64 -0.67
N GLY A 87 16.96 -0.62 -0.05
CA GLY A 87 16.26 0.39 0.74
C GLY A 87 15.85 1.60 -0.09
N LEU A 88 14.63 2.09 0.13
CA LEU A 88 14.11 3.32 -0.46
C LEU A 88 14.10 4.45 0.57
N ARG A 89 14.76 5.56 0.28
CA ARG A 89 14.74 6.79 1.11
C ARG A 89 14.68 8.06 0.28
N VAL A 90 14.23 9.13 0.88
CA VAL A 90 14.15 10.47 0.27
C VAL A 90 15.22 11.36 0.88
N GLY A 91 16.13 11.91 0.08
CA GLY A 91 17.26 12.70 0.60
C GLY A 91 18.07 11.90 1.62
N ASP A 92 18.28 12.48 2.80
CA ASP A 92 18.98 11.86 3.92
C ASP A 92 18.03 11.34 5.00
N SER A 93 16.72 11.14 4.64
CA SER A 93 15.75 10.60 5.59
C SER A 93 15.95 9.11 5.84
N GLU A 94 15.27 8.59 6.87
CA GLU A 94 15.18 7.17 7.16
C GLU A 94 14.49 6.39 6.01
N TYR A 95 14.80 5.11 5.90
CA TYR A 95 14.19 4.26 4.88
C TYR A 95 12.68 4.13 5.12
N PHE A 96 11.91 4.51 4.12
CA PHE A 96 10.46 4.37 4.13
C PHE A 96 9.97 3.10 3.42
N GLY A 97 10.83 2.51 2.62
CA GLY A 97 10.48 1.33 1.82
C GLY A 97 11.63 0.35 1.65
N VAL A 98 11.29 -0.89 1.38
CA VAL A 98 12.24 -1.94 1.06
C VAL A 98 11.75 -2.78 -0.10
N ILE A 99 12.68 -3.12 -1.01
CA ILE A 99 12.45 -4.02 -2.14
C ILE A 99 13.24 -5.30 -1.90
N ASN A 100 12.56 -6.45 -1.95
CA ASN A 100 13.19 -7.75 -1.87
C ASN A 100 12.71 -8.65 -3.02
N VAL A 101 13.56 -8.81 -4.05
CA VAL A 101 13.23 -9.52 -5.31
C VAL A 101 14.17 -10.67 -5.64
N GLY A 102 15.06 -11.03 -4.73
CA GLY A 102 15.97 -12.17 -4.86
C GLY A 102 17.31 -11.86 -5.51
N ASP A 103 17.40 -11.03 -6.55
CA ASP A 103 18.66 -10.56 -7.17
C ASP A 103 18.71 -9.02 -7.07
N GLU A 104 19.05 -8.56 -5.87
CA GLU A 104 19.13 -7.14 -5.54
C GLU A 104 20.22 -6.43 -6.33
N SER A 105 21.34 -7.08 -6.52
CA SER A 105 22.50 -6.49 -7.22
C SER A 105 22.19 -6.19 -8.67
N LYS A 106 21.49 -7.10 -9.35
CA LYS A 106 21.03 -6.89 -10.72
C LYS A 106 19.98 -5.79 -10.82
N LEU A 107 19.01 -5.78 -9.89
CA LEU A 107 17.99 -4.73 -9.87
C LEU A 107 18.60 -3.36 -9.57
N HIS A 108 19.53 -3.28 -8.61
CA HIS A 108 20.25 -2.06 -8.29
C HIS A 108 21.01 -1.52 -9.50
N LYS A 109 21.76 -2.38 -10.20
CA LYS A 109 22.49 -1.99 -11.42
C LYS A 109 21.54 -1.47 -12.50
N LEU A 110 20.43 -2.16 -12.77
CA LEU A 110 19.43 -1.72 -13.73
C LEU A 110 18.79 -0.37 -13.34
N ALA A 111 18.58 -0.13 -12.05
CA ALA A 111 18.07 1.15 -11.56
C ALA A 111 19.07 2.28 -11.79
N MET A 112 20.36 2.04 -11.54
CA MET A 112 21.42 3.03 -11.83
C MET A 112 21.52 3.36 -13.33
N GLU A 113 21.40 2.36 -14.21
CA GLU A 113 21.32 2.56 -15.67
C GLU A 113 20.11 3.43 -16.08
N GLN A 114 19.04 3.40 -15.31
CA GLN A 114 17.85 4.25 -15.47
C GLN A 114 17.94 5.59 -14.72
N GLN A 115 19.16 5.98 -14.29
CA GLN A 115 19.42 7.24 -13.58
C GLN A 115 18.72 7.35 -12.21
N VAL A 116 18.31 6.25 -11.60
CA VAL A 116 17.88 6.24 -10.20
C VAL A 116 19.13 6.40 -9.33
N LEU A 117 19.07 7.31 -8.37
CA LEU A 117 20.18 7.53 -7.43
C LEU A 117 20.24 6.41 -6.39
N GLY A 118 21.45 6.10 -5.91
CA GLY A 118 21.64 5.12 -4.84
C GLY A 118 23.10 4.79 -4.65
N ALA A 119 23.39 4.03 -3.61
CA ALA A 119 24.74 3.57 -3.26
C ALA A 119 24.67 2.22 -2.54
N ASP A 120 25.82 1.58 -2.41
CA ASP A 120 26.01 0.48 -1.48
C ASP A 120 26.08 1.05 -0.06
N LYS A 121 25.33 0.48 0.87
CA LYS A 121 25.31 0.85 2.28
C LYS A 121 25.50 -0.39 3.15
N ASP A 122 26.42 -0.34 4.09
CA ASP A 122 26.58 -1.41 5.07
C ASP A 122 25.39 -1.42 6.02
N PHE A 123 24.71 -2.55 6.09
CA PHE A 123 23.49 -2.73 6.89
C PHE A 123 23.53 -4.08 7.59
N SER A 124 23.09 -4.15 8.83
CA SER A 124 23.22 -5.35 9.66
C SER A 124 21.88 -6.05 9.98
N THR A 125 20.76 -5.35 9.73
CA THR A 125 19.42 -5.81 10.11
C THR A 125 18.46 -5.72 8.95
N SER A 126 17.60 -6.73 8.77
CA SER A 126 16.60 -6.75 7.70
C SER A 126 15.47 -5.76 7.97
N LEU A 127 15.29 -4.79 7.10
CA LEU A 127 14.15 -3.87 7.13
C LEU A 127 12.84 -4.62 6.86
N PHE A 128 12.88 -5.64 5.99
CA PHE A 128 11.73 -6.44 5.64
C PHE A 128 11.22 -7.31 6.80
N GLN A 129 12.15 -7.90 7.57
CA GLN A 129 11.80 -8.72 8.73
C GLN A 129 11.32 -7.87 9.90
N ASN A 130 11.94 -6.70 10.10
CA ASN A 130 11.68 -5.82 11.24
C ASN A 130 10.47 -4.90 11.05
N ILE A 131 9.64 -5.13 10.03
CA ILE A 131 8.45 -4.29 9.74
C ILE A 131 7.48 -4.17 10.92
N ASN A 132 7.44 -5.17 11.82
CA ASN A 132 6.53 -5.20 12.95
C ASN A 132 7.11 -4.59 14.23
N GLU A 133 8.38 -4.18 14.22
CA GLU A 133 8.98 -3.49 15.36
C GLU A 133 8.33 -2.13 15.55
N LYS A 134 8.28 -1.66 16.81
CA LYS A 134 7.57 -0.41 17.17
C LYS A 134 8.19 0.84 16.53
N ASP A 135 9.48 0.80 16.31
CA ASP A 135 10.30 1.87 15.74
C ASP A 135 10.48 1.74 14.22
N SER A 136 9.88 0.73 13.60
CA SER A 136 9.96 0.56 12.16
C SER A 136 9.26 1.69 11.42
N LEU A 137 10.02 2.42 10.63
CA LEU A 137 9.56 3.52 9.76
C LEU A 137 9.25 3.07 8.33
N VAL A 138 9.35 1.75 8.05
CA VAL A 138 9.06 1.20 6.73
C VAL A 138 7.55 1.18 6.49
N ASN A 139 7.10 1.86 5.44
CA ASN A 139 5.69 1.96 5.04
C ASN A 139 5.39 1.27 3.71
N LEU A 140 6.42 0.95 2.90
CA LEU A 140 6.28 0.31 1.60
C LEU A 140 7.15 -0.95 1.52
N LEU A 141 6.51 -2.09 1.20
CA LEU A 141 7.20 -3.32 0.88
C LEU A 141 6.95 -3.72 -0.57
N ILE A 142 8.02 -4.02 -1.30
CA ILE A 142 7.96 -4.55 -2.65
C ILE A 142 8.69 -5.89 -2.66
N GLY A 143 8.03 -6.95 -3.07
CA GLY A 143 8.63 -8.27 -3.08
C GLY A 143 7.97 -9.22 -4.06
N SER A 144 8.61 -10.36 -4.28
CA SER A 144 8.04 -11.43 -5.08
C SER A 144 7.64 -12.62 -4.21
N LYS A 145 8.56 -13.55 -3.97
CA LYS A 145 8.29 -14.79 -3.22
C LYS A 145 8.24 -14.60 -1.70
N LYS A 146 8.93 -13.61 -1.16
CA LYS A 146 9.05 -13.39 0.30
C LYS A 146 7.71 -13.23 1.03
N PHE A 147 6.71 -12.66 0.36
CA PHE A 147 5.37 -12.53 0.96
C PHE A 147 4.62 -13.87 1.11
N THR A 148 4.99 -14.90 0.36
CA THR A 148 4.40 -16.24 0.47
C THR A 148 5.09 -17.12 1.50
N GLU A 149 6.34 -16.79 1.88
CA GLU A 149 7.19 -17.58 2.74
C GLU A 149 7.24 -17.03 4.19
N GLY A 150 6.27 -17.40 5.03
CA GLY A 150 6.34 -17.11 6.47
C GLY A 150 6.18 -15.66 6.92
N TRP A 151 6.08 -14.69 6.01
CA TRP A 151 5.92 -13.27 6.34
C TRP A 151 4.53 -12.96 6.91
N SER A 152 4.46 -12.06 7.87
CA SER A 152 3.22 -11.65 8.52
C SER A 152 3.34 -10.25 9.09
N SER A 153 2.34 -9.41 8.88
CA SER A 153 2.26 -8.08 9.49
C SER A 153 0.82 -7.65 9.74
N TRP A 154 0.62 -6.95 10.86
CA TRP A 154 -0.65 -6.29 11.20
C TRP A 154 -0.81 -4.91 10.56
N ARG A 155 0.22 -4.44 9.86
CA ARG A 155 0.30 -3.09 9.31
C ARG A 155 -0.20 -2.98 7.87
N VAL A 156 -0.61 -4.10 7.25
CA VAL A 156 -1.04 -4.10 5.85
C VAL A 156 -2.39 -3.41 5.72
N SER A 157 -2.46 -2.32 4.96
CA SER A 157 -3.68 -1.59 4.62
C SER A 157 -4.03 -1.67 3.14
N SER A 158 -3.01 -1.84 2.29
CA SER A 158 -3.18 -1.90 0.85
C SER A 158 -2.21 -2.91 0.24
N MET A 159 -2.66 -3.60 -0.80
CA MET A 159 -1.87 -4.59 -1.54
C MET A 159 -1.98 -4.30 -3.03
N GLY A 160 -0.82 -4.15 -3.69
CA GLY A 160 -0.73 -4.10 -5.15
C GLY A 160 -0.23 -5.43 -5.69
N LEU A 161 -1.03 -6.10 -6.50
CA LEU A 161 -0.69 -7.38 -7.10
C LEU A 161 -0.40 -7.19 -8.60
N MET A 162 0.82 -7.48 -9.02
CA MET A 162 1.28 -7.25 -10.40
C MET A 162 1.77 -8.55 -11.02
N ASN A 163 1.35 -8.81 -12.26
CA ASN A 163 1.82 -9.94 -13.07
C ASN A 163 1.76 -11.31 -12.36
N ILE A 164 0.76 -11.54 -11.54
CA ILE A 164 0.54 -12.84 -10.92
C ILE A 164 -0.09 -13.78 -11.94
N GLY A 165 0.53 -14.95 -12.16
CA GLY A 165 0.11 -15.91 -13.17
C GLY A 165 -1.21 -16.60 -12.84
N ARG A 166 -1.86 -17.14 -13.89
CA ARG A 166 -3.16 -17.84 -13.77
C ARG A 166 -3.11 -19.12 -12.91
N SER A 167 -1.92 -19.71 -12.72
CA SER A 167 -1.73 -20.97 -11.97
C SER A 167 -1.47 -20.78 -10.48
N GLU A 168 -1.43 -19.54 -9.99
CA GLU A 168 -0.98 -19.20 -8.62
C GLU A 168 -2.14 -18.92 -7.64
N GLY A 169 -3.33 -19.46 -7.89
CA GLY A 169 -4.53 -19.17 -7.10
C GLY A 169 -4.37 -19.41 -5.59
N SER A 170 -3.70 -20.49 -5.16
CA SER A 170 -3.43 -20.76 -3.74
C SER A 170 -2.48 -19.74 -3.11
N GLN A 171 -1.51 -19.23 -3.84
CA GLN A 171 -0.58 -18.19 -3.36
C GLN A 171 -1.31 -16.86 -3.16
N ILE A 172 -2.24 -16.52 -4.04
CA ILE A 172 -3.06 -15.31 -3.92
C ILE A 172 -3.89 -15.35 -2.63
N ILE A 173 -4.50 -16.49 -2.32
CA ILE A 173 -5.27 -16.68 -1.09
C ILE A 173 -4.38 -16.51 0.15
N GLN A 174 -3.18 -17.07 0.12
CA GLN A 174 -2.21 -16.88 1.20
C GLN A 174 -1.83 -15.42 1.38
N LEU A 175 -1.61 -14.67 0.29
CA LEU A 175 -1.32 -13.24 0.33
C LEU A 175 -2.49 -12.45 0.94
N PHE A 176 -3.73 -12.71 0.50
CA PHE A 176 -4.91 -12.05 1.08
C PHE A 176 -5.07 -12.39 2.56
N GLY A 177 -4.89 -13.66 2.93
CA GLY A 177 -4.94 -14.08 4.32
C GLY A 177 -3.93 -13.35 5.23
N ARG A 178 -2.82 -12.87 4.67
CA ARG A 178 -1.83 -12.07 5.41
C ARG A 178 -2.27 -10.62 5.59
N GLY A 179 -3.00 -10.06 4.63
CA GLY A 179 -3.53 -8.70 4.70
C GLY A 179 -4.79 -8.56 5.56
N VAL A 180 -5.59 -9.62 5.68
CA VAL A 180 -6.82 -9.59 6.51
C VAL A 180 -6.60 -9.99 7.97
N ARG A 181 -5.36 -10.03 8.43
CA ARG A 181 -5.05 -10.28 9.83
C ARG A 181 -5.46 -9.09 10.68
N LEU A 182 -6.50 -9.29 11.49
CA LEU A 182 -7.07 -8.22 12.30
C LEU A 182 -6.47 -8.24 13.71
N LYS A 183 -6.02 -7.07 14.15
CA LYS A 183 -5.74 -6.77 15.56
C LYS A 183 -6.66 -5.63 15.97
N GLY A 184 -7.94 -5.93 16.12
CA GLY A 184 -8.95 -4.95 16.51
C GLY A 184 -8.87 -4.57 17.99
N HIS A 185 -9.76 -3.70 18.42
CA HIS A 185 -9.88 -3.28 19.82
C HIS A 185 -10.02 -4.50 20.74
N SER A 186 -9.21 -4.55 21.79
CA SER A 186 -9.15 -5.70 22.72
C SER A 186 -8.92 -7.06 22.02
N PHE A 187 -8.11 -7.07 20.97
CA PHE A 187 -7.83 -8.25 20.12
C PHE A 187 -9.08 -8.85 19.43
N SER A 188 -10.14 -8.08 19.30
CA SER A 188 -11.30 -8.50 18.52
C SER A 188 -10.93 -8.76 17.06
N LEU A 189 -11.51 -9.81 16.48
CA LEU A 189 -11.43 -10.09 15.03
C LEU A 189 -12.58 -9.43 14.26
N LYS A 190 -13.43 -8.65 14.95
CA LYS A 190 -14.56 -7.94 14.35
C LYS A 190 -14.18 -6.50 14.01
N ARG A 191 -14.74 -5.98 12.93
CA ARG A 191 -14.68 -4.53 12.65
C ARG A 191 -15.39 -3.74 13.73
N SER A 192 -15.02 -2.49 13.93
CA SER A 192 -15.61 -1.59 14.93
C SER A 192 -17.15 -1.55 14.88
N GLY A 193 -17.73 -1.53 13.67
CA GLY A 193 -19.17 -1.55 13.48
C GLY A 193 -19.88 -2.86 13.88
N SER A 194 -19.13 -3.95 14.03
CA SER A 194 -19.65 -5.28 14.40
C SER A 194 -19.27 -5.71 15.82
N LEU A 195 -18.68 -4.80 16.60
CA LEU A 195 -18.41 -5.03 18.02
C LEU A 195 -19.71 -5.07 18.82
N ASP A 196 -19.74 -5.93 19.82
CA ASP A 196 -20.83 -5.96 20.79
C ASP A 196 -20.86 -4.65 21.60
N GLU A 197 -22.02 -4.24 22.08
CA GLU A 197 -22.23 -2.91 22.67
C GLU A 197 -21.27 -2.61 23.83
N HIS A 198 -20.99 -3.61 24.67
CA HIS A 198 -20.04 -3.52 25.79
C HIS A 198 -18.55 -3.46 25.37
N GLN A 199 -18.24 -3.80 24.11
CA GLN A 199 -16.90 -3.77 23.56
C GLN A 199 -16.63 -2.48 22.75
N ARG A 200 -17.63 -1.64 22.58
CA ARG A 200 -17.52 -0.42 21.79
C ARG A 200 -16.91 0.71 22.60
N PRO A 201 -15.82 1.35 22.11
CA PRO A 201 -15.34 2.59 22.70
C PRO A 201 -16.42 3.68 22.69
N ASP A 202 -16.50 4.49 23.74
CA ASP A 202 -17.55 5.51 23.93
C ASP A 202 -17.70 6.50 22.76
N ASN A 203 -16.61 6.77 22.04
CA ASN A 203 -16.58 7.73 20.93
C ASN A 203 -16.58 7.07 19.54
N LEU A 204 -16.93 5.79 19.45
CA LEU A 204 -16.84 5.04 18.19
C LEU A 204 -17.79 5.59 17.11
N ARG A 205 -19.00 6.05 17.49
CA ARG A 205 -19.96 6.59 16.52
C ARG A 205 -19.42 7.81 15.79
N GLU A 206 -18.75 8.70 16.50
CA GLU A 206 -18.16 9.92 15.93
C GLU A 206 -16.97 9.62 15.01
N LYS A 207 -16.20 8.58 15.35
CA LYS A 207 -14.99 8.19 14.63
C LYS A 207 -15.23 7.17 13.51
N ARG A 208 -16.45 6.68 13.32
CA ARG A 208 -16.74 5.58 12.39
C ARG A 208 -16.30 5.86 10.95
N LYS A 209 -16.52 7.08 10.46
CA LYS A 209 -16.11 7.48 9.09
C LYS A 209 -14.60 7.44 8.90
N ILE A 210 -13.83 7.72 9.96
CA ILE A 210 -12.37 7.70 9.96
C ILE A 210 -11.84 6.27 10.09
N LEU A 211 -12.49 5.44 10.90
CA LEU A 211 -12.04 4.07 11.18
C LEU A 211 -12.33 3.13 10.01
N LEU A 212 -13.40 3.33 9.27
CA LEU A 212 -13.81 2.44 8.19
C LEU A 212 -12.71 2.23 7.12
N PRO A 213 -12.03 3.26 6.60
CA PRO A 213 -10.89 3.08 5.69
C PRO A 213 -9.73 2.31 6.33
N LEU A 214 -9.46 2.54 7.63
CA LEU A 214 -8.39 1.85 8.36
C LEU A 214 -8.70 0.38 8.62
N GLU A 215 -9.97 0.00 8.64
CA GLU A 215 -10.46 -1.37 8.81
C GLU A 215 -10.67 -2.08 7.47
N THR A 216 -10.28 -1.47 6.37
CA THR A 216 -10.45 -1.99 5.02
C THR A 216 -9.10 -2.34 4.42
N LEU A 217 -8.97 -3.58 3.93
CA LEU A 217 -7.85 -3.97 3.10
C LEU A 217 -8.18 -3.60 1.65
N ASN A 218 -7.39 -2.71 1.07
CA ASN A 218 -7.53 -2.33 -0.33
C ASN A 218 -6.61 -3.20 -1.19
N ILE A 219 -7.17 -3.83 -2.22
CA ILE A 219 -6.42 -4.71 -3.12
C ILE A 219 -6.53 -4.17 -4.54
N PHE A 220 -5.39 -3.87 -5.13
CA PHE A 220 -5.27 -3.40 -6.50
C PHE A 220 -4.58 -4.46 -7.34
N GLY A 221 -5.21 -4.86 -8.44
CA GLY A 221 -4.65 -5.82 -9.39
C GLY A 221 -4.29 -5.14 -10.70
N ILE A 222 -3.06 -5.33 -11.18
CA ILE A 222 -2.63 -4.89 -12.50
C ILE A 222 -2.50 -6.12 -13.39
N ARG A 223 -3.24 -6.16 -14.51
CA ARG A 223 -3.36 -7.33 -15.39
C ARG A 223 -3.88 -8.55 -14.64
N ALA A 224 -5.03 -8.40 -14.01
CA ALA A 224 -5.52 -9.20 -12.89
C ALA A 224 -6.60 -10.22 -13.29
N ASP A 225 -6.38 -11.02 -14.31
CA ASP A 225 -7.30 -12.14 -14.70
C ASP A 225 -7.55 -13.11 -13.52
N TYR A 226 -6.62 -13.15 -12.57
CA TYR A 226 -6.74 -13.97 -11.35
C TYR A 226 -7.83 -13.49 -10.38
N MET A 227 -8.26 -12.22 -10.44
CA MET A 227 -9.35 -11.74 -9.57
C MET A 227 -10.66 -12.44 -9.85
N GLN A 228 -10.93 -12.77 -11.12
CA GLN A 228 -12.10 -13.58 -11.49
C GLN A 228 -11.97 -15.02 -10.97
N GLN A 229 -10.79 -15.60 -11.02
CA GLN A 229 -10.54 -16.95 -10.48
C GLN A 229 -10.64 -16.95 -8.95
N PHE A 230 -10.14 -15.92 -8.29
CA PHE A 230 -10.28 -15.75 -6.84
C PHE A 230 -11.75 -15.64 -6.43
N LYS A 231 -12.55 -14.88 -7.17
CA LYS A 231 -14.00 -14.80 -6.97
C LYS A 231 -14.64 -16.19 -7.06
N LYS A 232 -14.38 -16.94 -8.12
CA LYS A 232 -14.89 -18.31 -8.30
C LYS A 232 -14.45 -19.24 -7.16
N TYR A 233 -13.23 -19.07 -6.67
CA TYR A 233 -12.72 -19.87 -5.56
C TYR A 233 -13.47 -19.54 -4.26
N LEU A 234 -13.68 -18.25 -3.94
CA LEU A 234 -14.47 -17.85 -2.77
C LEU A 234 -15.92 -18.38 -2.86
N GLU A 235 -16.51 -18.34 -4.02
CA GLU A 235 -17.85 -18.90 -4.26
C GLU A 235 -17.87 -20.43 -4.02
N ALA A 236 -16.86 -21.16 -4.49
CA ALA A 236 -16.72 -22.60 -4.29
C ALA A 236 -16.54 -22.97 -2.81
N GLU A 237 -15.89 -22.11 -2.02
CA GLU A 237 -15.72 -22.27 -0.57
C GLU A 237 -16.96 -21.81 0.22
N GLY A 238 -18.07 -21.46 -0.46
CA GLY A 238 -19.31 -21.05 0.17
C GLY A 238 -19.31 -19.65 0.78
N LEU A 239 -18.27 -18.84 0.46
CA LEU A 239 -18.24 -17.44 0.84
C LEU A 239 -19.07 -16.63 -0.18
N PRO A 240 -20.02 -15.79 0.27
CA PRO A 240 -20.84 -15.02 -0.64
C PRO A 240 -19.95 -14.05 -1.43
N ALA A 241 -19.81 -14.29 -2.72
CA ALA A 241 -19.21 -13.33 -3.62
C ALA A 241 -20.18 -12.16 -3.76
N ASN A 242 -19.96 -11.14 -2.96
CA ASN A 242 -20.75 -9.92 -3.03
C ASN A 242 -20.29 -9.13 -4.26
N ASP A 243 -21.01 -9.28 -5.40
CA ASP A 243 -20.68 -8.64 -6.67
C ASP A 243 -20.51 -7.12 -6.56
N SER A 244 -21.17 -6.52 -5.56
CA SER A 244 -21.06 -5.09 -5.27
C SER A 244 -19.69 -4.63 -4.74
N LYS A 245 -18.78 -5.54 -4.39
CA LYS A 245 -17.43 -5.23 -3.86
C LYS A 245 -16.31 -5.37 -4.89
N TRP A 246 -16.63 -5.86 -6.09
CA TRP A 246 -15.67 -6.02 -7.16
C TRP A 246 -15.85 -4.92 -8.19
N ILE A 247 -14.81 -4.12 -8.36
CA ILE A 247 -14.81 -3.01 -9.30
C ILE A 247 -13.71 -3.26 -10.33
N THR A 248 -14.08 -3.27 -11.60
CA THR A 248 -13.12 -3.31 -12.71
C THR A 248 -12.91 -1.90 -13.21
N VAL A 249 -11.67 -1.45 -13.17
CA VAL A 249 -11.27 -0.12 -13.64
C VAL A 249 -10.59 -0.25 -14.99
N LYS A 250 -11.06 0.51 -15.96
CA LYS A 250 -10.34 0.74 -17.22
C LYS A 250 -9.44 1.95 -17.02
N ILE A 251 -8.13 1.72 -17.07
CA ILE A 251 -7.15 2.80 -17.07
C ILE A 251 -6.97 3.21 -18.54
N PRO A 252 -7.13 4.50 -18.88
CA PRO A 252 -6.97 4.99 -20.24
C PRO A 252 -5.54 4.83 -20.77
#